data_1a10968f2bf5e56d7fe3be76205187da
#
_entry.id   1a10968f2bf5e56d7fe3be76205187da
#
_cell.length_a   1.000
_cell.length_b   1.000
_cell.length_c   1.000
_cell.angle_alpha   90.00
_cell.angle_beta   90.00
_cell.angle_gamma   90.00
#
_symmetry.space_group_name_H-M   'P 1'
#
loop_
_entity.id
_entity.type
_entity.pdbx_description
1 polymer ?
#
loop_
_entity_poly.entity_id
_entity_poly.type
_entity_poly.pdbx_seq_one_letter_code
_entity_poly.pdbx_strand_id
1 'polypeptide(L)' 'MDKAIQTYISVLKAEVQHLKSKLEPHDTGHIHTTIGTLTHRIKELEEQHR' A
#
# COMPACT_ATOMS: atom_id res chain seq x y z
N MET A 1 -4.62 -11.48 -14.52
CA MET A 1 -3.66 -11.37 -13.40
C MET A 1 -3.76 -12.61 -12.52
N ASP A 2 -2.62 -13.13 -12.11
CA ASP A 2 -2.54 -14.28 -11.21
C ASP A 2 -3.31 -14.02 -9.90
N LYS A 3 -4.03 -15.04 -9.45
CA LYS A 3 -4.85 -14.92 -8.26
C LYS A 3 -4.03 -14.61 -7.00
N ALA A 4 -2.85 -15.21 -6.89
CA ALA A 4 -1.96 -14.95 -5.77
C ALA A 4 -1.48 -13.49 -5.77
N ILE A 5 -1.19 -12.94 -6.94
CA ILE A 5 -0.78 -11.55 -7.08
C ILE A 5 -1.95 -10.62 -6.73
N GLN A 6 -3.16 -10.96 -7.16
CA GLN A 6 -4.34 -10.18 -6.80
C GLN A 6 -4.55 -10.14 -5.28
N THR A 7 -4.38 -11.29 -4.63
CA THR A 7 -4.50 -11.36 -3.17
C THR A 7 -3.44 -10.50 -2.49
N TYR A 8 -2.19 -10.57 -2.97
CA TYR A 8 -1.11 -9.77 -2.43
C TYR A 8 -1.41 -8.27 -2.56
N ILE A 9 -1.86 -7.85 -3.74
CA ILE A 9 -2.23 -6.45 -3.96
C ILE A 9 -3.34 -6.03 -3.01
N SER A 10 -4.35 -6.88 -2.82
CA SER A 10 -5.45 -6.59 -1.89
C SER A 10 -4.95 -6.41 -0.45
N VAL A 11 -4.02 -7.26 -0.02
CA VAL A 11 -3.42 -7.14 1.31
C VAL A 11 -2.67 -5.83 1.45
N LEU A 12 -1.88 -5.45 0.45
CA LEU A 12 -1.14 -4.18 0.47
C LEU A 12 -2.10 -2.99 0.53
N LYS A 13 -3.18 -3.04 -0.25
CA LYS A 13 -4.19 -1.97 -0.23
C LYS A 13 -4.86 -1.85 1.14
N ALA A 14 -5.16 -2.98 1.77
CA ALA A 14 -5.74 -2.99 3.11
C ALA A 14 -4.77 -2.38 4.12
N GLU A 15 -3.47 -2.69 4.01
CA GLU A 15 -2.45 -2.12 4.88
C GLU A 15 -2.35 -0.60 4.72
N VAL A 16 -2.40 -0.12 3.46
CA VAL A 16 -2.38 1.32 3.20
C VAL A 16 -3.57 2.00 3.90
N GLN A 17 -4.77 1.42 3.81
CA GLN A 17 -5.94 1.98 4.48
C GLN A 17 -5.78 1.97 5.99
N HIS A 18 -5.22 0.89 6.53
CA HIS A 18 -4.97 0.79 7.97
C HIS A 18 -4.01 1.90 8.42
N LEU A 19 -2.90 2.10 7.68
CA LEU A 19 -1.93 3.12 8.00
C LEU A 19 -2.53 4.53 7.92
N LYS A 20 -3.38 4.78 6.91
CA LYS A 20 -4.06 6.06 6.77
C LYS A 20 -4.93 6.35 7.98
N SER A 21 -5.54 5.32 8.56
CA SER A 21 -6.39 5.49 9.75
C SER A 21 -5.58 5.84 11.00
N LYS A 22 -4.26 5.66 10.95
CA LYS A 22 -3.35 5.97 12.05
C LYS A 22 -2.70 7.35 11.94
N LEU A 23 -2.98 8.09 10.88
CA LEU A 23 -2.39 9.41 10.71
C LEU A 23 -2.92 10.38 11.76
N GLU A 24 -2.01 11.14 12.35
CA GLU A 24 -2.32 12.13 13.36
C GLU A 24 -1.78 13.50 12.93
N PRO A 25 -2.16 14.60 13.62
CA PRO A 25 -1.71 15.92 13.23
C PRO A 25 -0.20 16.14 13.30
N HIS A 26 0.52 15.28 14.01
CA HIS A 26 1.96 15.47 14.21
C HIS A 26 2.66 14.10 14.31
N ASP A 27 3.96 14.13 14.07
CA ASP A 27 4.84 12.95 14.24
C ASP A 27 4.39 11.72 13.44
N THR A 28 3.96 11.93 12.19
CA THR A 28 3.49 10.86 11.32
C THR A 28 4.33 10.68 10.06
N GLY A 29 5.54 11.28 10.02
CA GLY A 29 6.39 11.22 8.84
C GLY A 29 6.68 9.81 8.38
N HIS A 30 7.00 8.90 9.31
CA HIS A 30 7.29 7.51 8.97
C HIS A 30 6.07 6.78 8.39
N ILE A 31 4.87 7.14 8.84
CA ILE A 31 3.63 6.55 8.32
C ILE A 31 3.42 7.01 6.87
N HIS A 32 3.61 8.28 6.59
CA HIS A 32 3.50 8.81 5.22
C HIS A 32 4.52 8.14 4.30
N THR A 33 5.74 7.96 4.76
CA THR A 33 6.78 7.31 3.97
C THR A 33 6.39 5.87 3.67
N THR A 34 5.88 5.14 4.66
CA THR A 34 5.46 3.75 4.48
C THR A 34 4.30 3.66 3.50
N ILE A 35 3.31 4.55 3.64
CA ILE A 35 2.18 4.59 2.70
C ILE A 35 2.70 4.80 1.27
N GLY A 36 3.63 5.72 1.08
CA GLY A 36 4.21 5.99 -0.22
C GLY A 36 4.91 4.77 -0.81
N THR A 37 5.70 4.09 0.01
CA THR A 37 6.40 2.87 -0.39
C THR A 37 5.42 1.78 -0.83
N LEU A 38 4.37 1.54 -0.04
CA LEU A 38 3.38 0.52 -0.35
C LEU A 38 2.57 0.88 -1.58
N THR A 39 2.19 2.14 -1.71
CA THR A 39 1.44 2.61 -2.87
C THR A 39 2.25 2.43 -4.16
N HIS A 40 3.54 2.74 -4.10
CA HIS A 40 4.44 2.53 -5.23
C HIS A 40 4.53 1.04 -5.58
N ARG A 41 4.65 0.19 -4.58
CA ARG A 41 4.70 -1.26 -4.78
C ARG A 41 3.43 -1.78 -5.44
N ILE A 42 2.27 -1.31 -4.98
CA ILE A 42 0.99 -1.69 -5.58
C ILE A 42 0.97 -1.31 -7.06
N LYS A 43 1.38 -0.09 -7.37
CA LYS A 43 1.41 0.39 -8.74
C LYS A 43 2.32 -0.47 -9.61
N GLU A 44 3.51 -0.80 -9.13
CA GLU A 44 4.44 -1.65 -9.86
C GLU A 44 3.84 -3.02 -10.14
N LEU A 45 3.23 -3.62 -9.13
CA LEU A 45 2.63 -4.95 -9.28
C LEU A 45 1.48 -4.92 -10.30
N GLU A 46 0.64 -3.91 -10.24
CA GLU A 46 -0.46 -3.78 -11.18
C GLU A 46 0.04 -3.57 -12.61
N GLU A 47 1.12 -2.83 -12.79
CA GLU A 47 1.69 -2.60 -14.12
C GLU A 47 2.40 -3.84 -14.66
N GLN A 48 3.10 -4.58 -13.80
CA GLN A 48 3.84 -5.77 -14.20
C GLN A 48 2.93 -6.94 -14.56
N HIS A 49 1.73 -6.98 -13.98
CA HIS A 49 0.85 -8.13 -14.09
C HIS A 49 -0.48 -7.82 -14.77
N ARG A 50 -0.48 -6.85 -15.64
CA ARG A 50 -1.66 -6.52 -16.45
C ARG A 50 -2.02 -7.64 -17.41
#